data_738c823d285248c53c2f6cb48c41e9ef
#
_entry.id   738c823d285248c53c2f6cb48c41e9ef
#
_cell.length_a   1.000
_cell.length_b   1.000
_cell.length_c   1.000
_cell.angle_alpha   90.00
_cell.angle_beta   90.00
_cell.angle_gamma   90.00
#
_symmetry.space_group_name_H-M   'P 1'
#
loop_
_entity.id
_entity.type
_entity.pdbx_description
1 polymer ?
#
loop_
_entity_poly.entity_id
_entity_poly.type
_entity_poly.pdbx_seq_one_letter_code
_entity_poly.pdbx_strand_id
1 'polypeptide(L)'
;MKHLAILGLFVATSAAAEPKLDMLAFFTGKTHSESVLKVVLKKPVPLIVDSIGGKGDRGDFVLIDSVREGDKPVRERKWIMKQSGPNHFTGSLTDATGPVDIRVDGDTATITYMMKGGLKVEQKLQLQRDGKTLSNRVAAKKLGMKFARVEGAVRKLD
;
A
#
# COMPACT_ATOMS: atom_id res chain seq x y z
N MET A 1 -63.68 -8.45 -22.38
CA MET A 1 -62.71 -7.60 -21.69
C MET A 1 -61.57 -8.48 -21.23
N LYS A 2 -60.42 -8.34 -21.88
CA LYS A 2 -59.22 -9.15 -21.60
C LYS A 2 -58.29 -8.30 -20.77
N HIS A 3 -58.11 -8.65 -19.48
CA HIS A 3 -57.11 -7.98 -18.60
C HIS A 3 -55.74 -8.59 -18.86
N LEU A 4 -54.86 -7.81 -19.45
CA LEU A 4 -53.44 -8.15 -19.63
C LEU A 4 -52.71 -7.74 -18.36
N ALA A 5 -52.31 -8.72 -17.54
CA ALA A 5 -51.47 -8.48 -16.38
C ALA A 5 -50.00 -8.42 -16.86
N ILE A 6 -49.35 -7.25 -16.79
CA ILE A 6 -47.94 -7.07 -17.04
C ILE A 6 -47.19 -7.40 -15.74
N LEU A 7 -46.57 -8.57 -15.73
CA LEU A 7 -45.67 -9.00 -14.64
C LEU A 7 -44.32 -8.29 -14.78
N GLY A 8 -44.13 -7.24 -14.00
CA GLY A 8 -42.84 -6.53 -13.95
C GLY A 8 -41.78 -7.37 -13.28
N LEU A 9 -40.76 -7.78 -14.04
CA LEU A 9 -39.59 -8.49 -13.54
C LEU A 9 -38.65 -7.46 -12.86
N PHE A 10 -38.66 -7.38 -11.52
CA PHE A 10 -37.66 -6.64 -10.76
C PHE A 10 -36.34 -7.41 -10.79
N VAL A 11 -35.41 -6.98 -11.62
CA VAL A 11 -34.01 -7.42 -11.54
C VAL A 11 -33.37 -6.68 -10.36
N ALA A 12 -33.21 -7.34 -9.22
CA ALA A 12 -32.44 -6.84 -8.12
C ALA A 12 -30.95 -6.93 -8.51
N THR A 13 -30.37 -5.82 -8.92
CA THR A 13 -28.92 -5.68 -9.05
C THR A 13 -28.32 -5.70 -7.65
N SER A 14 -27.71 -6.81 -7.24
CA SER A 14 -26.86 -6.88 -6.07
C SER A 14 -25.68 -5.95 -6.29
N ALA A 15 -25.67 -4.78 -5.67
CA ALA A 15 -24.48 -3.97 -5.56
C ALA A 15 -23.46 -4.78 -4.74
N ALA A 16 -22.42 -5.30 -5.39
CA ALA A 16 -21.32 -5.93 -4.70
C ALA A 16 -20.70 -4.88 -3.77
N ALA A 17 -20.58 -5.23 -2.47
CA ALA A 17 -19.94 -4.33 -1.51
C ALA A 17 -18.51 -4.01 -1.98
N GLU A 18 -18.12 -2.73 -1.93
CA GLU A 18 -16.78 -2.31 -2.28
C GLU A 18 -15.76 -3.00 -1.36
N PRO A 19 -14.62 -3.48 -1.88
CA PRO A 19 -13.61 -4.15 -1.09
C PRO A 19 -13.07 -3.19 -0.02
N LYS A 20 -12.91 -3.68 1.22
CA LYS A 20 -12.26 -2.94 2.30
C LYS A 20 -10.85 -3.49 2.50
N LEU A 21 -9.88 -2.61 2.60
CA LEU A 21 -8.50 -2.98 2.88
C LEU A 21 -8.30 -3.20 4.38
N ASP A 22 -7.99 -4.45 4.75
CA ASP A 22 -7.37 -4.75 6.04
C ASP A 22 -5.84 -4.79 5.85
N MET A 23 -5.16 -3.70 6.26
CA MET A 23 -3.72 -3.54 6.08
C MET A 23 -2.92 -4.66 6.73
N LEU A 24 -3.26 -5.03 7.97
CA LEU A 24 -2.49 -6.03 8.70
C LEU A 24 -2.72 -7.43 8.11
N ALA A 25 -3.95 -7.76 7.78
CA ALA A 25 -4.27 -9.05 7.14
C ALA A 25 -3.61 -9.16 5.76
N PHE A 26 -3.59 -8.08 4.98
CA PHE A 26 -2.95 -8.08 3.66
C PHE A 26 -1.44 -8.37 3.76
N PHE A 27 -0.74 -7.71 4.68
CA PHE A 27 0.71 -7.84 4.84
C PHE A 27 1.14 -8.98 5.79
N THR A 28 0.21 -9.72 6.37
CA THR A 28 0.55 -10.95 7.13
C THR A 28 0.97 -12.05 6.15
N GLY A 29 2.13 -12.64 6.39
CA GLY A 29 2.75 -13.61 5.49
C GLY A 29 3.65 -12.93 4.46
N LYS A 30 3.68 -13.46 3.24
CA LYS A 30 4.57 -13.00 2.18
C LYS A 30 3.85 -12.11 1.18
N THR A 31 4.51 -11.05 0.76
CA THR A 31 4.09 -10.21 -0.37
C THR A 31 5.25 -9.95 -1.32
N HIS A 32 4.94 -9.74 -2.60
CA HIS A 32 5.88 -9.40 -3.65
C HIS A 32 5.44 -8.12 -4.36
N SER A 33 6.35 -7.18 -4.53
CA SER A 33 6.10 -5.93 -5.21
C SER A 33 7.02 -5.75 -6.41
N GLU A 34 6.42 -5.42 -7.55
CA GLU A 34 7.12 -4.98 -8.76
C GLU A 34 6.68 -3.56 -9.07
N SER A 35 7.65 -2.67 -9.14
CA SER A 35 7.42 -1.24 -9.36
C SER A 35 8.56 -0.63 -10.20
N VAL A 36 8.31 0.58 -10.68
CA VAL A 36 9.33 1.40 -11.35
C VAL A 36 9.56 2.65 -10.51
N LEU A 37 10.82 2.87 -10.15
CA LEU A 37 11.29 4.08 -9.49
C LEU A 37 11.80 5.07 -10.54
N LYS A 38 11.27 6.28 -10.54
CA LYS A 38 11.73 7.40 -11.36
C LYS A 38 12.15 8.56 -10.45
N VAL A 39 13.43 8.88 -10.50
CA VAL A 39 14.01 10.07 -9.85
C VAL A 39 14.22 11.14 -10.91
N VAL A 40 14.00 12.42 -10.54
CA VAL A 40 14.21 13.56 -11.44
C VAL A 40 15.61 13.51 -12.03
N LEU A 41 15.73 13.73 -13.34
CA LEU A 41 16.98 13.71 -14.12
C LEU A 41 17.72 12.36 -14.16
N LYS A 42 17.07 11.28 -13.72
CA LYS A 42 17.64 9.92 -13.79
C LYS A 42 16.78 9.01 -14.66
N LYS A 43 17.38 7.98 -15.23
CA LYS A 43 16.64 6.92 -15.92
C LYS A 43 15.79 6.13 -14.93
N PRO A 44 14.57 5.70 -15.31
CA PRO A 44 13.77 4.81 -14.49
C PRO A 44 14.51 3.50 -14.21
N VAL A 45 14.33 2.96 -13.01
CA VAL A 45 14.91 1.66 -12.61
C VAL A 45 13.81 0.78 -12.01
N PRO A 46 13.91 -0.55 -12.16
CA PRO A 46 13.02 -1.48 -11.48
C PRO A 46 13.25 -1.41 -9.97
N LEU A 47 12.16 -1.50 -9.21
CA LEU A 47 12.15 -1.59 -7.76
C LEU A 47 11.34 -2.84 -7.37
N ILE A 48 12.05 -3.85 -6.88
CA ILE A 48 11.46 -5.12 -6.45
C ILE A 48 11.54 -5.19 -4.93
N VAL A 49 10.43 -5.54 -4.29
CA VAL A 49 10.37 -5.68 -2.84
C VAL A 49 9.67 -7.00 -2.48
N ASP A 50 10.40 -7.86 -1.80
CA ASP A 50 9.86 -9.06 -1.18
C ASP A 50 9.70 -8.81 0.32
N SER A 51 8.51 -9.06 0.85
CA SER A 51 8.21 -8.74 2.24
C SER A 51 7.68 -9.93 2.99
N ILE A 52 8.01 -9.98 4.29
CA ILE A 52 7.43 -10.93 5.25
C ILE A 52 6.90 -10.13 6.44
N GLY A 53 5.61 -10.27 6.72
CA GLY A 53 4.94 -9.55 7.78
C GLY A 53 4.26 -10.46 8.78
N GLY A 54 4.12 -9.97 10.01
CA GLY A 54 3.44 -10.68 11.07
C GLY A 54 3.43 -9.92 12.39
N LYS A 55 2.79 -10.54 13.39
CA LYS A 55 2.73 -10.00 14.74
C LYS A 55 4.10 -10.07 15.40
N GLY A 56 4.57 -8.94 15.93
CA GLY A 56 5.80 -8.86 16.70
C GLY A 56 5.61 -9.24 18.17
N ASP A 57 6.72 -9.37 18.91
CA ASP A 57 6.74 -9.82 20.31
C ASP A 57 6.05 -8.85 21.27
N ARG A 58 5.93 -7.57 20.90
CA ARG A 58 5.35 -6.51 21.72
C ARG A 58 3.89 -6.17 21.35
N GLY A 59 3.23 -7.04 20.55
CA GLY A 59 1.88 -6.79 20.06
C GLY A 59 1.79 -5.76 18.93
N ASP A 60 2.93 -5.31 18.41
CA ASP A 60 3.05 -4.53 17.19
C ASP A 60 2.97 -5.45 15.96
N PHE A 61 2.88 -4.85 14.78
CA PHE A 61 3.02 -5.55 13.51
C PHE A 61 4.39 -5.21 12.92
N VAL A 62 5.13 -6.23 12.52
CA VAL A 62 6.47 -6.09 11.94
C VAL A 62 6.44 -6.57 10.50
N LEU A 63 6.96 -5.74 9.58
CA LEU A 63 7.14 -6.09 8.18
C LEU A 63 8.62 -5.91 7.83
N ILE A 64 9.23 -6.95 7.31
CA ILE A 64 10.61 -6.95 6.83
C ILE A 64 10.59 -7.01 5.32
N ASP A 65 11.20 -6.03 4.69
CA ASP A 65 11.33 -5.93 3.25
C ASP A 65 12.76 -6.25 2.82
N SER A 66 12.90 -7.04 1.78
CA SER A 66 14.10 -7.20 0.97
C SER A 66 13.95 -6.34 -0.28
N VAL A 67 14.71 -5.26 -0.38
CA VAL A 67 14.58 -4.22 -1.41
C VAL A 67 15.69 -4.32 -2.43
N ARG A 68 15.33 -4.47 -3.70
CA ARG A 68 16.24 -4.43 -4.86
C ARG A 68 15.88 -3.24 -5.74
N GLU A 69 16.79 -2.30 -5.86
CA GLU A 69 16.66 -1.08 -6.66
C GLU A 69 17.66 -1.13 -7.84
N GLY A 70 17.18 -1.45 -9.04
CA GLY A 70 18.04 -1.62 -10.20
C GLY A 70 19.16 -2.63 -9.93
N ASP A 71 20.40 -2.22 -10.22
CA ASP A 71 21.62 -3.04 -10.03
C ASP A 71 22.28 -2.85 -8.66
N LYS A 72 21.66 -2.09 -7.75
CA LYS A 72 22.20 -1.87 -6.41
C LYS A 72 22.12 -3.15 -5.58
N PRO A 73 23.03 -3.31 -4.58
CA PRO A 73 22.93 -4.43 -3.62
C PRO A 73 21.57 -4.46 -2.94
N VAL A 74 21.06 -5.69 -2.71
CA VAL A 74 19.84 -5.89 -1.94
C VAL A 74 20.02 -5.35 -0.53
N ARG A 75 19.03 -4.62 -0.02
CA ARG A 75 19.04 -4.08 1.34
C ARG A 75 17.78 -4.47 2.08
N GLU A 76 17.89 -4.59 3.38
CA GLU A 76 16.75 -4.81 4.25
C GLU A 76 16.15 -3.47 4.70
N ARG A 77 14.83 -3.47 4.84
CA ARG A 77 14.05 -2.36 5.38
C ARG A 77 13.00 -2.92 6.34
N LYS A 78 12.86 -2.31 7.49
CA LYS A 78 11.95 -2.77 8.55
C LYS A 78 10.90 -1.72 8.87
N TRP A 79 9.66 -2.16 8.93
CA TRP A 79 8.52 -1.42 9.44
C TRP A 79 8.08 -2.00 10.77
N ILE A 80 7.73 -1.13 11.71
CA ILE A 80 7.08 -1.49 12.97
C ILE A 80 5.85 -0.63 13.08
N MET A 81 4.66 -1.22 13.18
CA MET A 81 3.39 -0.51 13.14
C MET A 81 2.52 -0.90 14.33
N LYS A 82 1.81 0.08 14.89
CA LYS A 82 0.78 -0.11 15.93
C LYS A 82 -0.50 0.56 15.50
N GLN A 83 -1.61 -0.10 15.74
CA GLN A 83 -2.91 0.52 15.57
C GLN A 83 -3.09 1.60 16.65
N SER A 84 -3.41 2.82 16.24
CA SER A 84 -3.61 4.00 17.10
C SER A 84 -5.06 4.49 17.09
N GLY A 85 -5.91 3.87 16.29
CA GLY A 85 -7.34 4.17 16.19
C GLY A 85 -8.01 3.31 15.14
N PRO A 86 -9.33 3.44 14.94
CA PRO A 86 -10.02 2.82 13.83
C PRO A 86 -9.36 3.25 12.51
N ASN A 87 -8.91 2.29 11.70
CA ASN A 87 -8.29 2.56 10.40
C ASN A 87 -7.06 3.50 10.44
N HIS A 88 -6.41 3.63 11.59
CA HIS A 88 -5.24 4.47 11.79
C HIS A 88 -4.13 3.68 12.47
N PHE A 89 -2.93 3.76 11.90
CA PHE A 89 -1.73 3.11 12.42
C PHE A 89 -0.59 4.13 12.46
N THR A 90 0.27 3.98 13.44
CA THR A 90 1.51 4.75 13.56
C THR A 90 2.68 3.80 13.74
N GLY A 91 3.87 4.25 13.42
CA GLY A 91 5.03 3.39 13.60
C GLY A 91 6.33 4.01 13.16
N SER A 92 7.26 3.16 12.82
CA SER A 92 8.59 3.51 12.35
C SER A 92 8.95 2.73 11.09
N LEU A 93 9.86 3.29 10.34
CA LEU A 93 10.45 2.71 9.14
C LEU A 93 11.95 2.99 9.14
N THR A 94 12.77 2.02 8.79
CA THR A 94 14.24 2.15 8.72
C THR A 94 14.67 3.38 7.91
N ASP A 95 13.98 3.67 6.80
CA ASP A 95 14.32 4.79 5.90
C ASP A 95 13.76 6.15 6.37
N ALA A 96 12.85 6.16 7.33
CA ALA A 96 12.22 7.38 7.82
C ALA A 96 13.05 8.05 8.92
N THR A 97 13.02 9.37 8.95
CA THR A 97 13.67 10.21 9.98
C THR A 97 12.75 10.56 11.14
N GLY A 98 11.49 10.15 11.06
CA GLY A 98 10.46 10.41 12.07
C GLY A 98 9.35 9.35 12.00
N PRO A 99 8.22 9.60 12.67
CA PRO A 99 7.12 8.65 12.69
C PRO A 99 6.51 8.45 11.31
N VAL A 100 5.97 7.26 11.09
CA VAL A 100 5.13 6.91 9.95
C VAL A 100 3.68 7.01 10.37
N ASP A 101 2.85 7.67 9.55
CA ASP A 101 1.39 7.76 9.72
C ASP A 101 0.71 6.98 8.59
N ILE A 102 -0.24 6.11 8.95
CA ILE A 102 -0.99 5.27 8.01
C ILE A 102 -2.48 5.44 8.29
N ARG A 103 -3.22 5.85 7.27
CA ARG A 103 -4.68 5.96 7.32
C ARG A 103 -5.31 5.10 6.25
N VAL A 104 -6.32 4.34 6.64
CA VAL A 104 -7.08 3.49 5.73
C VAL A 104 -8.48 4.06 5.57
N ASP A 105 -8.89 4.26 4.33
CA ASP A 105 -10.24 4.67 3.96
C ASP A 105 -10.75 3.76 2.84
N GLY A 106 -11.76 2.95 3.16
CA GLY A 106 -12.30 1.96 2.24
C GLY A 106 -11.24 0.97 1.74
N ASP A 107 -10.97 0.99 0.46
CA ASP A 107 -9.99 0.14 -0.22
C ASP A 107 -8.56 0.74 -0.26
N THR A 108 -8.38 1.94 0.26
CA THR A 108 -7.14 2.71 0.09
C THR A 108 -6.44 2.98 1.42
N ALA A 109 -5.14 2.71 1.48
CA ALA A 109 -4.25 3.17 2.55
C ALA A 109 -3.36 4.30 2.05
N THR A 110 -3.26 5.37 2.83
CA THR A 110 -2.33 6.47 2.63
C THR A 110 -1.28 6.44 3.73
N ILE A 111 -0.01 6.38 3.33
CA ILE A 111 1.15 6.28 4.22
C ILE A 111 1.99 7.53 4.01
N THR A 112 2.31 8.24 5.09
CA THR A 112 3.13 9.46 5.04
C THR A 112 4.29 9.39 6.02
N TYR A 113 5.46 9.82 5.59
CA TYR A 113 6.67 9.92 6.42
C TYR A 113 7.70 10.86 5.80
N MET A 114 8.71 11.19 6.59
CA MET A 114 9.87 11.97 6.13
C MET A 114 11.08 11.05 5.98
N MET A 115 11.85 11.25 4.92
CA MET A 115 13.14 10.60 4.71
C MET A 115 14.30 11.60 4.89
N LYS A 116 15.53 11.07 5.00
CA LYS A 116 16.75 11.87 5.04
C LYS A 116 16.80 12.86 3.87
N GLY A 117 17.36 14.03 4.13
CA GLY A 117 17.43 15.10 3.13
C GLY A 117 16.16 15.91 2.95
N GLY A 118 15.20 15.81 3.89
CA GLY A 118 13.96 16.59 3.87
C GLY A 118 12.96 16.13 2.81
N LEU A 119 13.01 14.86 2.40
CA LEU A 119 12.03 14.29 1.46
C LEU A 119 10.77 13.91 2.20
N LYS A 120 9.65 14.56 1.84
CA LYS A 120 8.31 14.16 2.27
C LYS A 120 7.78 13.09 1.32
N VAL A 121 7.45 11.93 1.87
CA VAL A 121 6.93 10.79 1.12
C VAL A 121 5.44 10.59 1.42
N GLU A 122 4.66 10.44 0.37
CA GLU A 122 3.29 9.96 0.42
C GLU A 122 3.16 8.72 -0.46
N GLN A 123 2.71 7.63 0.13
CA GLN A 123 2.43 6.38 -0.57
C GLN A 123 0.94 6.07 -0.49
N LYS A 124 0.34 5.69 -1.62
CA LYS A 124 -1.04 5.20 -1.70
C LYS A 124 -1.04 3.75 -2.18
N LEU A 125 -1.69 2.93 -1.38
CA LEU A 125 -1.95 1.53 -1.69
C LEU A 125 -3.45 1.36 -1.87
N GLN A 126 -3.90 0.83 -3.01
CA GLN A 126 -5.32 0.62 -3.26
C GLN A 126 -5.59 -0.83 -3.61
N LEU A 127 -6.50 -1.47 -2.85
CA LEU A 127 -6.90 -2.85 -3.05
C LEU A 127 -7.65 -3.01 -4.37
N GLN A 128 -7.20 -3.96 -5.16
CA GLN A 128 -7.85 -4.31 -6.42
C GLN A 128 -8.99 -5.31 -6.18
N ARG A 129 -9.84 -5.49 -7.19
CA ARG A 129 -11.02 -6.37 -7.11
C ARG A 129 -10.70 -7.83 -6.81
N ASP A 130 -9.50 -8.29 -7.11
CA ASP A 130 -9.03 -9.65 -6.82
C ASP A 130 -8.80 -9.91 -5.34
N GLY A 131 -8.80 -8.86 -4.50
CA GLY A 131 -8.54 -8.93 -3.06
C GLY A 131 -7.10 -9.34 -2.68
N LYS A 132 -6.21 -9.53 -3.65
CA LYS A 132 -4.84 -10.02 -3.48
C LYS A 132 -3.77 -9.08 -4.04
N THR A 133 -4.17 -8.02 -4.71
CA THR A 133 -3.28 -7.04 -5.33
C THR A 133 -3.59 -5.65 -4.81
N LEU A 134 -2.54 -4.89 -4.45
CA LEU A 134 -2.60 -3.46 -4.22
C LEU A 134 -1.92 -2.73 -5.37
N SER A 135 -2.54 -1.72 -5.96
CA SER A 135 -1.78 -0.74 -6.72
C SER A 135 -0.93 0.07 -5.76
N ASN A 136 0.30 0.39 -6.15
CA ASN A 136 1.25 1.12 -5.32
C ASN A 136 1.71 2.38 -6.06
N ARG A 137 1.46 3.54 -5.46
CA ARG A 137 1.91 4.84 -5.97
C ARG A 137 2.59 5.60 -4.85
N VAL A 138 3.83 5.99 -5.08
CA VAL A 138 4.63 6.77 -4.13
C VAL A 138 5.06 8.07 -4.79
N ALA A 139 4.92 9.16 -4.07
CA ALA A 139 5.47 10.46 -4.43
C ALA A 139 6.41 10.94 -3.31
N ALA A 140 7.63 11.28 -3.67
CA ALA A 140 8.57 11.95 -2.79
C ALA A 140 8.77 13.40 -3.26
N LYS A 141 8.60 14.35 -2.35
CA LYS A 141 8.73 15.79 -2.60
C LYS A 141 9.82 16.39 -1.71
N LYS A 142 10.59 17.30 -2.27
CA LYS A 142 11.54 18.12 -1.54
C LYS A 142 11.19 19.60 -1.73
N LEU A 143 11.01 20.33 -0.65
CA LEU A 143 10.54 21.75 -0.69
C LEU A 143 9.28 21.94 -1.57
N GLY A 144 8.33 20.99 -1.50
CA GLY A 144 7.10 21.02 -2.29
C GLY A 144 7.23 20.58 -3.75
N MET A 145 8.45 20.40 -4.28
CA MET A 145 8.70 19.94 -5.65
C MET A 145 8.82 18.42 -5.74
N LYS A 146 8.28 17.83 -6.80
CA LYS A 146 8.43 16.39 -7.06
C LYS A 146 9.90 16.04 -7.27
N PHE A 147 10.40 15.12 -6.45
CA PHE A 147 11.76 14.59 -6.53
C PHE A 147 11.81 13.18 -7.10
N ALA A 148 10.91 12.31 -6.67
CA ALA A 148 10.83 10.94 -7.13
C ALA A 148 9.39 10.42 -7.09
N ARG A 149 9.14 9.36 -7.86
CA ARG A 149 7.88 8.61 -7.85
C ARG A 149 8.16 7.13 -8.00
N VAL A 150 7.28 6.31 -7.43
CA VAL A 150 7.23 4.86 -7.64
C VAL A 150 5.83 4.50 -8.10
N GLU A 151 5.72 3.65 -9.10
CA GLU A 151 4.46 3.13 -9.58
C GLU A 151 4.58 1.64 -9.85
N GLY A 152 3.62 0.86 -9.37
CA GLY A 152 3.60 -0.57 -9.54
C GLY A 152 2.49 -1.25 -8.74
N ALA A 153 2.73 -2.50 -8.37
CA ALA A 153 1.77 -3.32 -7.64
C ALA A 153 2.45 -4.15 -6.56
N VAL A 154 1.70 -4.44 -5.51
CA VAL A 154 2.05 -5.39 -4.45
C VAL A 154 1.08 -6.55 -4.51
N ARG A 155 1.57 -7.78 -4.53
CA ARG A 155 0.77 -9.00 -4.53
C ARG A 155 0.97 -9.78 -3.25
N LYS A 156 -0.13 -10.24 -2.67
CA LYS A 156 -0.11 -11.19 -1.58
C LYS A 156 0.25 -12.57 -2.14
N LEU A 157 1.26 -13.20 -1.51
CA LEU A 157 1.68 -14.57 -1.80
C LEU A 157 1.21 -15.39 -0.60
N ASP A 158 0.07 -15.93 -0.65
CA ASP A 158 -0.58 -16.81 0.37
C ASP A 158 0.03 -16.95 1.76
#